data_c7ebcb82e636ab1dcc4c54ec2f1b1ebe
#
_entry.id   c7ebcb82e636ab1dcc4c54ec2f1b1ebe
#
_cell.length_a   1.000
_cell.length_b   1.000
_cell.length_c   1.000
_cell.angle_alpha   90.00
_cell.angle_beta   90.00
_cell.angle_gamma   90.00
#
_symmetry.space_group_name_H-M   'P 1'
#
loop_
_entity.id
_entity.type
_entity.pdbx_description
1 polymer ?
#
loop_
_entity_poly.entity_id
_entity_poly.type
_entity_poly.pdbx_seq_one_letter_code
_entity_poly.pdbx_strand_id
1 'polypeptide(L)'
;MDDSPKVNFSIENGKLEISGKSLPEDVSAFYEPILEWLNNYAKNPQPETELTFKFTYFNTASSKLILDILTVLEKMKDDGNKVLVNWYYPEYDEDMRDAGIEYSEMIDVPFKHFSFNP
;
A
#
# COMPACT_ATOMS: atom_id res chain seq x y z
N MET A 1 -8.07 -19.98 9.27
CA MET A 1 -6.92 -19.27 8.68
C MET A 1 -7.38 -17.93 8.12
N ASP A 2 -6.66 -16.89 8.43
CA ASP A 2 -7.04 -15.56 8.01
C ASP A 2 -6.36 -15.20 6.68
N ASP A 3 -7.17 -14.93 5.64
CA ASP A 3 -6.67 -14.53 4.32
C ASP A 3 -6.61 -13.00 4.17
N SER A 4 -6.86 -12.26 5.23
CA SER A 4 -6.73 -10.79 5.23
C SER A 4 -5.29 -10.38 5.49
N PRO A 5 -4.82 -9.28 4.89
CA PRO A 5 -3.47 -8.80 5.14
C PRO A 5 -3.30 -8.29 6.56
N LYS A 6 -2.07 -8.29 7.00
CA LYS A 6 -1.70 -7.69 8.28
C LYS A 6 -1.46 -6.21 8.06
N VAL A 7 -2.05 -5.37 8.91
CA VAL A 7 -1.92 -3.91 8.82
C VAL A 7 -1.23 -3.39 10.07
N ASN A 8 -0.20 -2.59 9.87
CA ASN A 8 0.55 -1.98 10.96
C ASN A 8 0.81 -0.51 10.64
N PHE A 9 0.10 0.37 11.32
CA PHE A 9 0.22 1.81 11.08
C PHE A 9 0.76 2.51 12.31
N SER A 10 1.83 3.29 12.12
CA SER A 10 2.42 4.11 13.16
C SER A 10 2.30 5.58 12.80
N ILE A 11 1.34 6.28 13.42
CA ILE A 11 1.12 7.70 13.19
C ILE A 11 2.36 8.50 13.57
N GLU A 12 2.97 8.16 14.71
CA GLU A 12 4.12 8.90 15.24
C GLU A 12 5.31 8.94 14.29
N ASN A 13 5.52 7.85 13.55
CA ASN A 13 6.67 7.72 12.66
C ASN A 13 6.31 7.96 11.20
N GLY A 14 5.03 8.09 10.87
CA GLY A 14 4.59 8.17 9.49
C GLY A 14 4.87 6.92 8.69
N LYS A 15 4.98 5.76 9.36
CA LYS A 15 5.26 4.48 8.72
C LYS A 15 4.05 3.58 8.74
N LEU A 16 3.66 3.11 7.57
CA LEU A 16 2.49 2.29 7.35
C LEU A 16 2.92 1.02 6.63
N GLU A 17 2.42 -0.13 7.04
CA GLU A 17 2.74 -1.40 6.38
C GLU A 17 1.51 -2.26 6.23
N ILE A 18 1.36 -2.84 5.04
CA ILE A 18 0.31 -3.83 4.73
C ILE A 18 1.04 -5.04 4.17
N SER A 19 0.92 -6.19 4.81
CA SER A 19 1.70 -7.37 4.45
C SER A 19 0.87 -8.65 4.46
N GLY A 20 1.38 -9.69 3.80
CA GLY A 20 0.78 -11.02 3.78
C GLY A 20 -0.09 -11.27 2.57
N LYS A 21 -1.15 -12.06 2.74
CA LYS A 21 -2.08 -12.37 1.65
C LYS A 21 -3.26 -11.42 1.68
N SER A 22 -3.61 -10.86 0.52
CA SER A 22 -4.81 -10.04 0.39
C SER A 22 -5.89 -10.80 -0.36
N LEU A 23 -6.60 -11.65 0.39
CA LEU A 23 -7.73 -12.46 -0.07
C LEU A 23 -8.90 -12.35 0.88
N PRO A 24 -9.29 -11.13 1.32
CA PRO A 24 -10.40 -11.02 2.24
C PRO A 24 -11.69 -11.44 1.56
N GLU A 25 -12.59 -12.06 2.33
CA GLU A 25 -13.89 -12.52 1.84
C GLU A 25 -14.71 -11.35 1.30
N ASP A 26 -14.69 -10.23 2.02
CA ASP A 26 -15.29 -8.99 1.56
C ASP A 26 -14.21 -7.93 1.46
N VAL A 27 -13.72 -7.71 0.23
CA VAL A 27 -12.60 -6.82 -0.05
C VAL A 27 -12.92 -5.37 0.37
N SER A 28 -14.11 -4.89 0.03
CA SER A 28 -14.50 -3.53 0.37
C SER A 28 -14.60 -3.33 1.87
N ALA A 29 -15.21 -4.28 2.58
CA ALA A 29 -15.34 -4.19 4.03
C ALA A 29 -13.98 -4.20 4.73
N PHE A 30 -13.00 -4.90 4.18
CA PHE A 30 -11.66 -4.95 4.74
C PHE A 30 -10.91 -3.63 4.52
N TYR A 31 -10.93 -3.11 3.28
CA TYR A 31 -10.12 -1.94 2.91
C TYR A 31 -10.77 -0.60 3.23
N GLU A 32 -12.10 -0.56 3.34
CA GLU A 32 -12.80 0.69 3.61
C GLU A 32 -12.34 1.38 4.90
N PRO A 33 -12.19 0.69 6.04
CA PRO A 33 -11.65 1.32 7.25
C PRO A 33 -10.21 1.82 7.08
N ILE A 34 -9.40 1.11 6.27
CA ILE A 34 -8.02 1.52 5.99
C ILE A 34 -8.01 2.82 5.20
N LEU A 35 -8.84 2.92 4.17
CA LEU A 35 -8.96 4.12 3.36
C LEU A 35 -9.49 5.29 4.19
N GLU A 36 -10.47 5.05 5.04
CA GLU A 36 -11.02 6.06 5.93
C GLU A 36 -9.95 6.58 6.89
N TRP A 37 -9.21 5.66 7.51
CA TRP A 37 -8.11 6.02 8.40
C TRP A 37 -7.05 6.86 7.66
N LEU A 38 -6.68 6.42 6.45
CA LEU A 38 -5.65 7.09 5.66
C LEU A 38 -6.10 8.48 5.21
N ASN A 39 -7.37 8.63 4.82
CA ASN A 39 -7.92 9.94 4.47
C ASN A 39 -7.90 10.90 5.66
N ASN A 40 -8.17 10.41 6.85
CA ASN A 40 -8.09 11.22 8.06
C ASN A 40 -6.64 11.59 8.39
N TYR A 41 -5.72 10.64 8.25
CA TYR A 41 -4.29 10.88 8.44
C TYR A 41 -3.79 11.94 7.45
N ALA A 42 -4.25 11.89 6.22
CA ALA A 42 -3.82 12.80 5.15
C ALA A 42 -4.19 14.27 5.43
N LYS A 43 -5.15 14.52 6.31
CA LYS A 43 -5.52 15.90 6.68
C LYS A 43 -4.44 16.58 7.51
N ASN A 44 -3.66 15.81 8.26
CA ASN A 44 -2.56 16.32 9.07
C ASN A 44 -1.46 15.27 9.18
N PRO A 45 -0.77 14.98 8.06
CA PRO A 45 0.21 13.91 8.04
C PRO A 45 1.53 14.33 8.69
N GLN A 46 2.36 13.35 9.03
CA GLN A 46 3.73 13.61 9.42
C GLN A 46 4.49 14.23 8.22
N PRO A 47 5.61 14.94 8.47
CA PRO A 47 6.39 15.54 7.38
C PRO A 47 6.83 14.54 6.31
N GLU A 48 7.06 13.30 6.70
CA GLU A 48 7.39 12.22 5.77
C GLU A 48 6.49 11.03 6.06
N THR A 49 5.91 10.44 5.01
CA THR A 49 5.06 9.27 5.11
C THR A 49 5.63 8.17 4.21
N GLU A 50 5.80 6.99 4.78
CA GLU A 50 6.34 5.84 4.07
C GLU A 50 5.33 4.70 4.17
N LEU A 51 4.85 4.22 3.03
CA LEU A 51 3.92 3.11 2.96
C LEU A 51 4.62 1.90 2.35
N THR A 52 4.61 0.79 3.09
CA THR A 52 5.22 -0.45 2.64
C THR A 52 4.15 -1.48 2.34
N PHE A 53 4.17 -2.00 1.12
CA PHE A 53 3.38 -3.16 0.73
C PHE A 53 4.32 -4.37 0.66
N LYS A 54 3.99 -5.42 1.39
CA LYS A 54 4.77 -6.65 1.41
C LYS A 54 3.84 -7.84 1.26
N PHE A 55 3.21 -7.94 0.09
CA PHE A 55 2.26 -9.00 -0.18
C PHE A 55 2.97 -10.26 -0.65
N THR A 56 2.50 -11.41 -0.18
CA THR A 56 2.84 -12.70 -0.78
C THR A 56 1.87 -13.02 -1.91
N TYR A 57 0.67 -12.45 -1.86
CA TYR A 57 -0.33 -12.56 -2.91
C TYR A 57 -1.45 -11.54 -2.67
N PHE A 58 -2.08 -11.05 -3.75
CA PHE A 58 -3.35 -10.34 -3.66
C PHE A 58 -4.22 -10.70 -4.87
N ASN A 59 -5.54 -10.74 -4.67
CA ASN A 59 -6.46 -11.05 -5.75
C ASN A 59 -6.81 -9.80 -6.56
N THR A 60 -7.43 -10.02 -7.74
CA THR A 60 -7.79 -8.91 -8.65
C THR A 60 -8.73 -7.90 -7.98
N ALA A 61 -9.63 -8.38 -7.12
CA ALA A 61 -10.55 -7.48 -6.42
C ALA A 61 -9.81 -6.52 -5.47
N SER A 62 -8.71 -6.98 -4.87
CA SER A 62 -7.89 -6.15 -3.99
C SER A 62 -7.10 -5.08 -4.77
N SER A 63 -6.79 -5.34 -6.03
CA SER A 63 -5.91 -4.46 -6.82
C SER A 63 -6.45 -3.04 -6.97
N LYS A 64 -7.75 -2.90 -7.13
CA LYS A 64 -8.38 -1.58 -7.25
C LYS A 64 -8.30 -0.80 -5.93
N LEU A 65 -8.50 -1.49 -4.82
CA LEU A 65 -8.46 -0.84 -3.51
C LEU A 65 -7.03 -0.46 -3.10
N ILE A 66 -6.04 -1.26 -3.53
CA ILE A 66 -4.63 -0.87 -3.39
C ILE A 66 -4.37 0.41 -4.19
N LEU A 67 -4.90 0.50 -5.40
CA LEU A 67 -4.79 1.72 -6.21
C LEU A 67 -5.45 2.92 -5.52
N ASP A 68 -6.59 2.73 -4.89
CA ASP A 68 -7.27 3.79 -4.14
C ASP A 68 -6.40 4.31 -2.99
N ILE A 69 -5.71 3.41 -2.28
CA ILE A 69 -4.75 3.79 -1.23
C ILE A 69 -3.63 4.62 -1.81
N LEU A 70 -3.05 4.18 -2.94
CA LEU A 70 -1.96 4.90 -3.59
C LEU A 70 -2.40 6.28 -4.08
N THR A 71 -3.65 6.41 -4.51
CA THR A 71 -4.22 7.69 -4.93
C THR A 71 -4.27 8.69 -3.77
N VAL A 72 -4.57 8.22 -2.56
CA VAL A 72 -4.52 9.09 -1.37
C VAL A 72 -3.10 9.61 -1.14
N LEU A 73 -2.10 8.75 -1.28
CA LEU A 73 -0.70 9.17 -1.14
C LEU A 73 -0.29 10.18 -2.20
N GLU A 74 -0.75 10.00 -3.44
CA GLU A 74 -0.48 10.94 -4.52
C GLU A 74 -1.02 12.32 -4.19
N LYS A 75 -2.25 12.37 -3.64
CA LYS A 75 -2.84 13.63 -3.21
C LYS A 75 -2.03 14.27 -2.10
N MET A 76 -1.54 13.49 -1.14
CA MET A 76 -0.68 13.99 -0.07
C MET A 76 0.59 14.62 -0.64
N LYS A 77 1.19 13.98 -1.65
CA LYS A 77 2.37 14.52 -2.32
C LYS A 77 2.05 15.84 -3.04
N ASP A 78 0.92 15.88 -3.73
CA ASP A 78 0.47 17.08 -4.45
C ASP A 78 0.23 18.24 -3.47
N ASP A 79 -0.16 17.93 -2.24
CA ASP A 79 -0.37 18.92 -1.19
C ASP A 79 0.95 19.37 -0.53
N GLY A 80 2.08 18.88 -1.01
CA GLY A 80 3.40 19.31 -0.55
C GLY A 80 4.07 18.40 0.46
N ASN A 81 3.49 17.23 0.75
CA ASN A 81 4.07 16.29 1.70
C ASN A 81 5.04 15.33 1.03
N LYS A 82 6.02 14.84 1.78
CA LYS A 82 6.93 13.82 1.29
C LYS A 82 6.31 12.45 1.51
N VAL A 83 6.22 11.67 0.45
CA VAL A 83 5.69 10.30 0.52
C VAL A 83 6.62 9.36 -0.24
N LEU A 84 6.66 8.11 0.21
CA LEU A 84 7.44 7.06 -0.42
C LEU A 84 6.68 5.75 -0.30
N VAL A 85 6.65 4.97 -1.38
CA VAL A 85 6.09 3.63 -1.38
C VAL A 85 7.21 2.62 -1.52
N ASN A 86 7.25 1.66 -0.61
CA ASN A 86 8.15 0.51 -0.71
C ASN A 86 7.32 -0.68 -1.14
N TRP A 87 7.63 -1.21 -2.32
CA TRP A 87 6.93 -2.37 -2.87
C TRP A 87 7.83 -3.60 -2.77
N TYR A 88 7.45 -4.53 -1.90
CA TYR A 88 8.16 -5.80 -1.75
C TYR A 88 7.43 -6.88 -2.52
N TYR A 89 8.17 -7.76 -3.18
CA TYR A 89 7.61 -8.89 -3.93
C TYR A 89 8.43 -10.15 -3.66
N PRO A 90 7.77 -11.33 -3.63
CA PRO A 90 8.51 -12.60 -3.48
C PRO A 90 9.53 -12.77 -4.60
N GLU A 91 10.70 -13.28 -4.27
CA GLU A 91 11.88 -13.34 -5.16
C GLU A 91 11.60 -13.86 -6.55
N TYR A 92 10.73 -14.86 -6.68
CA TYR A 92 10.45 -15.49 -7.97
C TYR A 92 9.07 -15.15 -8.53
N ASP A 93 8.43 -14.15 -7.98
CA ASP A 93 7.09 -13.73 -8.40
C ASP A 93 7.17 -12.54 -9.35
N GLU A 94 7.28 -12.82 -10.63
CA GLU A 94 7.36 -11.78 -11.66
C GLU A 94 6.07 -10.98 -11.75
N ASP A 95 4.93 -11.61 -11.54
CA ASP A 95 3.63 -10.93 -11.61
C ASP A 95 3.51 -9.89 -10.49
N MET A 96 3.96 -10.21 -9.29
CA MET A 96 3.94 -9.27 -8.16
C MET A 96 4.93 -8.13 -8.39
N ARG A 97 6.11 -8.42 -8.94
CA ARG A 97 7.08 -7.41 -9.32
C ARG A 97 6.48 -6.44 -10.34
N ASP A 98 5.88 -7.00 -11.38
CA ASP A 98 5.30 -6.21 -12.46
C ASP A 98 4.11 -5.38 -12.00
N ALA A 99 3.32 -5.88 -11.05
CA ALA A 99 2.22 -5.13 -10.45
C ALA A 99 2.73 -3.84 -9.79
N GLY A 100 3.81 -3.93 -9.04
CA GLY A 100 4.42 -2.75 -8.41
C GLY A 100 4.94 -1.75 -9.43
N ILE A 101 5.54 -2.24 -10.52
CA ILE A 101 6.03 -1.37 -11.60
C ILE A 101 4.85 -0.65 -12.27
N GLU A 102 3.75 -1.37 -12.54
CA GLU A 102 2.56 -0.78 -13.14
C GLU A 102 1.96 0.32 -12.27
N TYR A 103 1.85 0.08 -10.96
CA TYR A 103 1.38 1.11 -10.03
C TYR A 103 2.29 2.34 -10.04
N SER A 104 3.61 2.13 -10.08
CA SER A 104 4.56 3.25 -10.10
C SER A 104 4.45 4.09 -11.37
N GLU A 105 3.98 3.51 -12.47
CA GLU A 105 3.72 4.23 -13.71
C GLU A 105 2.40 4.98 -13.70
N MET A 106 1.40 4.46 -12.96
CA MET A 106 0.06 5.05 -12.88
C MET A 106 -0.03 6.18 -11.87
N ILE A 107 0.75 6.11 -10.80
CA ILE A 107 0.67 7.00 -9.64
C ILE A 107 1.97 7.80 -9.52
N ASP A 108 1.85 9.12 -9.45
CA ASP A 108 3.00 10.02 -9.35
C ASP A 108 3.50 10.13 -7.91
N VAL A 109 4.07 9.04 -7.42
CA VAL A 109 4.65 8.93 -6.08
C VAL A 109 5.95 8.14 -6.21
N PRO A 110 7.02 8.50 -5.49
CA PRO A 110 8.26 7.71 -5.53
C PRO A 110 8.03 6.28 -5.03
N PHE A 111 8.51 5.33 -5.79
CA PHE A 111 8.47 3.90 -5.44
C PHE A 111 9.87 3.36 -5.34
N LYS A 112 10.08 2.46 -4.36
CA LYS A 112 11.25 1.58 -4.30
C LYS A 112 10.75 0.15 -4.37
N HIS A 113 11.47 -0.70 -5.09
CA HIS A 113 11.09 -2.09 -5.31
C HIS A 113 12.12 -3.01 -4.69
N PHE A 114 11.67 -3.99 -3.90
CA PHE A 114 12.55 -4.92 -3.21
C PHE A 114 12.03 -6.35 -3.37
N SER A 115 12.92 -7.29 -3.65
CA SER A 115 12.56 -8.70 -3.58
C SER A 115 12.76 -9.21 -2.15
N PHE A 116 12.00 -10.21 -1.77
CA PHE A 116 12.19 -10.86 -0.48
C PHE A 116 11.91 -12.35 -0.60
N ASN A 117 12.44 -13.10 0.34
CA ASN A 117 12.22 -14.55 0.42
C ASN A 117 11.13 -14.81 1.46
N PRO A 118 9.90 -15.15 1.00
CA PRO A 118 8.77 -15.33 1.91
C PRO A 118 8.89 -16.54 2.82
#